data_fda95536ef7cf651913cb840a2b916cd
#
_entry.id   fda95536ef7cf651913cb840a2b916cd
#
_cell.length_a   1.000
_cell.length_b   1.000
_cell.length_c   1.000
_cell.angle_alpha   90.00
_cell.angle_beta   90.00
_cell.angle_gamma   90.00
#
_symmetry.space_group_name_H-M   'P 1'
#
loop_
_entity.id
_entity.type
_entity.pdbx_description
1 polymer ?
#
loop_
_entity_poly.entity_id
_entity_poly.type
_entity_poly.pdbx_seq_one_letter_code
_entity_poly.pdbx_strand_id
1 'polypeptide(L)'
;MYRFLYKPKWIVSHVLILGLIVSMILLMFWQLRRLDEKQTLNARIAARADGAPTQLADVLRDERVSTIADGDRVEYRAVVVDGTYDVAAEFTVPNRTLDGAPGRMVVTPLRWSDTEAPILVLRGFIPQAIEDNTAPIEGAEPPTGPVQVRGWLRVDVYKRQPAT
;
A
#
# COMPACT_ATOMS: atom_id res chain seq x y z
N MET A 1 -5.59 -21.15 59.28
CA MET A 1 -4.31 -21.58 58.72
C MET A 1 -3.69 -20.62 57.72
N TYR A 2 -4.41 -19.72 57.04
CA TYR A 2 -3.88 -18.79 56.02
C TYR A 2 -3.86 -17.29 56.40
N ARG A 3 -3.69 -16.97 57.72
CA ARG A 3 -3.67 -15.57 58.22
C ARG A 3 -2.55 -14.70 57.64
N PHE A 4 -1.51 -15.28 57.04
CA PHE A 4 -0.43 -14.57 56.37
C PHE A 4 -0.86 -13.86 55.07
N LEU A 5 -1.89 -14.38 54.40
CA LEU A 5 -2.44 -13.80 53.17
C LEU A 5 -3.05 -12.42 53.38
N TYR A 6 -3.49 -12.10 54.59
CA TYR A 6 -4.08 -10.81 54.94
C TYR A 6 -3.06 -9.76 55.39
N LYS A 7 -1.76 -10.09 55.35
CA LYS A 7 -0.72 -9.09 55.62
C LYS A 7 -0.68 -8.08 54.46
N PRO A 8 -0.48 -6.77 54.70
CA PRO A 8 -0.57 -5.72 53.68
C PRO A 8 0.33 -5.99 52.45
N LYS A 9 1.51 -6.58 52.66
CA LYS A 9 2.42 -6.97 51.57
C LYS A 9 1.81 -7.99 50.60
N TRP A 10 1.07 -8.97 51.10
CA TRP A 10 0.41 -9.99 50.29
C TRP A 10 -0.82 -9.44 49.60
N ILE A 11 -1.58 -8.56 50.22
CA ILE A 11 -2.72 -7.87 49.59
C ILE A 11 -2.24 -7.05 48.40
N VAL A 12 -1.17 -6.26 48.56
CA VAL A 12 -0.56 -5.50 47.47
C VAL A 12 -0.12 -6.43 46.32
N SER A 13 0.53 -7.56 46.64
CA SER A 13 0.93 -8.54 45.63
C SER A 13 -0.26 -9.10 44.86
N HIS A 14 -1.36 -9.46 45.51
CA HIS A 14 -2.56 -9.97 44.87
C HIS A 14 -3.23 -8.92 43.96
N VAL A 15 -3.27 -7.67 44.43
CA VAL A 15 -3.81 -6.55 43.61
C VAL A 15 -2.96 -6.34 42.34
N LEU A 16 -1.62 -6.39 42.49
CA LEU A 16 -0.72 -6.27 41.33
C LEU A 16 -0.91 -7.42 40.35
N ILE A 17 -1.00 -8.66 40.85
CA ILE A 17 -1.23 -9.84 39.97
C ILE A 17 -2.60 -9.72 39.26
N LEU A 18 -3.64 -9.33 40.00
CA LEU A 18 -4.97 -9.12 39.40
C LEU A 18 -4.94 -8.02 38.32
N GLY A 19 -4.27 -6.90 38.62
CA GLY A 19 -4.07 -5.82 37.67
C GLY A 19 -3.33 -6.27 36.42
N LEU A 20 -2.29 -7.12 36.58
CA LEU A 20 -1.57 -7.70 35.45
C LEU A 20 -2.47 -8.60 34.61
N ILE A 21 -3.24 -9.49 35.24
CA ILE A 21 -4.18 -10.37 34.53
C ILE A 21 -5.21 -9.56 33.74
N VAL A 22 -5.82 -8.55 34.36
CA VAL A 22 -6.78 -7.67 33.69
C VAL A 22 -6.12 -6.96 32.49
N SER A 23 -4.90 -6.45 32.66
CA SER A 23 -4.15 -5.80 31.59
C SER A 23 -3.87 -6.76 30.42
N MET A 24 -3.48 -8.00 30.71
CA MET A 24 -3.26 -9.03 29.68
C MET A 24 -4.55 -9.34 28.91
N ILE A 25 -5.69 -9.44 29.62
CA ILE A 25 -6.99 -9.69 28.98
C ILE A 25 -7.37 -8.51 28.06
N LEU A 26 -7.20 -7.28 28.51
CA LEU A 26 -7.47 -6.10 27.70
C LEU A 26 -6.56 -6.03 26.46
N LEU A 27 -5.29 -6.36 26.64
CA LEU A 27 -4.33 -6.44 25.53
C LEU A 27 -4.72 -7.52 24.52
N MET A 28 -5.19 -8.68 24.99
CA MET A 28 -5.68 -9.76 24.13
C MET A 28 -6.85 -9.29 23.28
N PHE A 29 -7.86 -8.64 23.87
CA PHE A 29 -9.00 -8.11 23.11
C PHE A 29 -8.60 -7.01 22.13
N TRP A 30 -7.61 -6.18 22.48
CA TRP A 30 -7.07 -5.17 21.56
C TRP A 30 -6.37 -5.83 20.36
N GLN A 31 -5.56 -6.87 20.60
CA GLN A 31 -4.89 -7.62 19.53
C GLN A 31 -5.88 -8.32 18.60
N LEU A 32 -6.93 -8.95 19.17
CA LEU A 32 -7.96 -9.59 18.36
C LEU A 32 -8.70 -8.59 17.46
N ARG A 33 -9.06 -7.42 17.99
CA ARG A 33 -9.68 -6.36 17.19
C ARG A 33 -8.78 -5.91 16.05
N ARG A 34 -7.49 -5.68 16.34
CA ARG A 34 -6.51 -5.29 15.33
C ARG A 34 -6.31 -6.36 14.26
N LEU A 35 -6.38 -7.64 14.64
CA LEU A 35 -6.30 -8.75 13.69
C LEU A 35 -7.53 -8.75 12.76
N ASP A 36 -8.73 -8.60 13.30
CA ASP A 36 -9.98 -8.56 12.54
C ASP A 36 -10.01 -7.40 11.53
N GLU A 37 -9.58 -6.20 11.94
CA GLU A 37 -9.43 -5.05 11.05
C GLU A 37 -8.50 -5.34 9.87
N LYS A 38 -7.34 -5.97 10.13
CA LYS A 38 -6.39 -6.34 9.08
C LYS A 38 -6.94 -7.42 8.16
N GLN A 39 -7.62 -8.42 8.71
CA GLN A 39 -8.22 -9.49 7.91
C GLN A 39 -9.34 -8.95 7.01
N THR A 40 -10.18 -8.05 7.53
CA THR A 40 -11.22 -7.40 6.76
C THR A 40 -10.64 -6.56 5.62
N LEU A 41 -9.57 -5.79 5.89
CA LEU A 41 -8.89 -5.02 4.86
C LEU A 41 -8.28 -5.93 3.79
N ASN A 42 -7.57 -6.98 4.19
CA ASN A 42 -6.97 -7.94 3.26
C ASN A 42 -8.02 -8.65 2.41
N ALA A 43 -9.16 -9.04 3.00
CA ALA A 43 -10.26 -9.65 2.26
C ALA A 43 -10.87 -8.70 1.23
N ARG A 44 -10.99 -7.40 1.54
CA ARG A 44 -11.44 -6.38 0.58
C ARG A 44 -10.45 -6.20 -0.57
N ILE A 45 -9.15 -6.16 -0.25
CA ILE A 45 -8.08 -6.05 -1.26
C ILE A 45 -8.12 -7.27 -2.18
N ALA A 46 -8.16 -8.49 -1.62
CA ALA A 46 -8.22 -9.72 -2.40
C ALA A 46 -9.46 -9.76 -3.30
N ALA A 47 -10.64 -9.44 -2.77
CA ALA A 47 -11.88 -9.44 -3.55
C ALA A 47 -11.86 -8.46 -4.74
N ARG A 48 -11.14 -7.34 -4.62
CA ARG A 48 -10.99 -6.36 -5.70
C ARG A 48 -9.85 -6.72 -6.67
N ALA A 49 -8.76 -7.28 -6.15
CA ALA A 49 -7.57 -7.62 -6.93
C ALA A 49 -7.77 -8.91 -7.76
N ASP A 50 -8.54 -9.87 -7.25
CA ASP A 50 -8.84 -11.15 -7.92
C ASP A 50 -10.00 -11.03 -8.93
N GLY A 51 -10.63 -9.87 -9.01
CA GLY A 51 -11.66 -9.57 -10.00
C GLY A 51 -11.12 -9.65 -11.43
N ALA A 52 -11.99 -9.96 -12.40
CA ALA A 52 -11.63 -9.90 -13.81
C ALA A 52 -11.12 -8.49 -14.16
N PRO A 53 -9.95 -8.35 -14.81
CA PRO A 53 -9.43 -7.05 -15.20
C PRO A 53 -10.42 -6.32 -16.13
N THR A 54 -10.73 -5.08 -15.79
CA THR A 54 -11.62 -4.22 -16.56
C THR A 54 -10.82 -3.12 -17.25
N GLN A 55 -11.29 -2.64 -18.40
CA GLN A 55 -10.63 -1.51 -19.07
C GLN A 55 -10.64 -0.28 -18.14
N LEU A 56 -9.49 0.37 -18.04
CA LEU A 56 -9.34 1.54 -17.14
C LEU A 56 -10.36 2.64 -17.47
N ALA A 57 -10.59 2.91 -18.76
CA ALA A 57 -11.55 3.93 -19.19
C ALA A 57 -12.97 3.65 -18.67
N ASP A 58 -13.37 2.38 -18.65
CA ASP A 58 -14.69 1.99 -18.14
C ASP A 58 -14.77 2.16 -16.63
N VAL A 59 -13.72 1.75 -15.89
CA VAL A 59 -13.66 1.94 -14.43
C VAL A 59 -13.75 3.41 -14.04
N LEU A 60 -13.02 4.29 -14.73
CA LEU A 60 -13.03 5.72 -14.43
C LEU A 60 -14.39 6.37 -14.74
N ARG A 61 -15.04 5.90 -15.82
CA ARG A 61 -16.37 6.39 -16.22
C ARG A 61 -17.46 5.90 -15.27
N ASP A 62 -17.49 4.61 -14.96
CA ASP A 62 -18.54 3.99 -14.15
C ASP A 62 -18.52 4.49 -12.71
N GLU A 63 -17.34 4.62 -12.12
CA GLU A 63 -17.17 5.11 -10.75
C GLU A 63 -17.14 6.64 -10.66
N ARG A 64 -17.25 7.34 -11.80
CA ARG A 64 -17.21 8.81 -11.87
C ARG A 64 -16.01 9.39 -11.11
N VAL A 65 -14.85 8.80 -11.34
CA VAL A 65 -13.61 9.26 -10.71
C VAL A 65 -13.17 10.55 -11.39
N SER A 66 -13.31 11.64 -10.68
CA SER A 66 -12.91 12.97 -11.15
C SER A 66 -11.86 13.63 -10.25
N THR A 67 -11.71 13.13 -9.04
CA THR A 67 -10.79 13.68 -8.05
C THR A 67 -10.04 12.58 -7.30
N ILE A 68 -8.93 12.96 -6.65
CA ILE A 68 -8.16 12.06 -5.78
C ILE A 68 -9.03 11.50 -4.62
N ALA A 69 -10.03 12.27 -4.17
CA ALA A 69 -10.95 11.84 -3.12
C ALA A 69 -11.84 10.65 -3.54
N ASP A 70 -12.07 10.47 -4.84
CA ASP A 70 -12.85 9.37 -5.37
C ASP A 70 -12.02 8.07 -5.49
N GLY A 71 -10.72 8.18 -5.33
CA GLY A 71 -9.77 7.08 -5.54
C GLY A 71 -10.03 5.85 -4.67
N ASP A 72 -10.52 6.02 -3.44
CA ASP A 72 -10.84 4.91 -2.53
C ASP A 72 -11.85 3.91 -3.14
N ARG A 73 -12.69 4.37 -4.08
CA ARG A 73 -13.69 3.52 -4.76
C ARG A 73 -13.06 2.55 -5.73
N VAL A 74 -11.98 2.97 -6.39
CA VAL A 74 -11.29 2.21 -7.43
C VAL A 74 -9.98 1.58 -6.97
N GLU A 75 -9.55 1.90 -5.75
CA GLU A 75 -8.30 1.37 -5.19
C GLU A 75 -8.31 -0.16 -5.14
N TYR A 76 -7.19 -0.77 -5.56
CA TYR A 76 -6.98 -2.21 -5.69
C TYR A 76 -7.84 -2.92 -6.76
N ARG A 77 -8.55 -2.20 -7.62
CA ARG A 77 -9.23 -2.84 -8.76
C ARG A 77 -8.22 -3.29 -9.81
N ALA A 78 -8.43 -4.51 -10.30
CA ALA A 78 -7.67 -5.04 -11.43
C ALA A 78 -8.11 -4.34 -12.71
N VAL A 79 -7.14 -3.77 -13.41
CA VAL A 79 -7.38 -3.02 -14.67
C VAL A 79 -6.45 -3.44 -15.79
N VAL A 80 -6.91 -3.22 -17.00
CA VAL A 80 -6.14 -3.30 -18.23
C VAL A 80 -6.15 -1.94 -18.89
N VAL A 81 -5.01 -1.52 -19.41
CA VAL A 81 -4.88 -0.29 -20.17
C VAL A 81 -3.93 -0.50 -21.33
N ASP A 82 -4.33 -0.03 -22.49
CA ASP A 82 -3.51 0.01 -23.70
C ASP A 82 -2.87 1.40 -23.81
N GLY A 83 -1.59 1.47 -24.16
CA GLY A 83 -0.89 2.74 -24.25
C GLY A 83 0.56 2.62 -24.69
N THR A 84 1.30 3.72 -24.59
CA THR A 84 2.73 3.79 -24.92
C THR A 84 3.48 4.42 -23.76
N TYR A 85 4.58 3.83 -23.36
CA TYR A 85 5.41 4.39 -22.30
C TYR A 85 6.12 5.68 -22.74
N ASP A 86 6.09 6.69 -21.89
CA ASP A 86 6.91 7.89 -22.03
C ASP A 86 8.25 7.70 -21.31
N VAL A 87 9.19 7.08 -22.02
CA VAL A 87 10.50 6.73 -21.46
C VAL A 87 11.29 7.97 -21.03
N ALA A 88 11.11 9.08 -21.75
CA ALA A 88 11.80 10.33 -21.44
C ALA A 88 11.36 10.96 -20.11
N ALA A 89 10.15 10.62 -19.66
CA ALA A 89 9.59 11.08 -18.39
C ALA A 89 9.68 10.02 -17.28
N GLU A 90 10.45 8.95 -17.47
CA GLU A 90 10.68 7.95 -16.43
C GLU A 90 11.46 8.56 -15.25
N PHE A 91 11.06 8.20 -14.03
CA PHE A 91 11.72 8.65 -12.82
C PHE A 91 11.74 7.58 -11.74
N THR A 92 12.57 7.76 -10.73
CA THR A 92 12.66 6.88 -9.59
C THR A 92 12.14 7.54 -8.31
N VAL A 93 11.44 6.76 -7.48
CA VAL A 93 11.00 7.19 -6.14
C VAL A 93 11.91 6.58 -5.09
N PRO A 94 12.79 7.36 -4.46
CA PRO A 94 13.74 6.87 -3.47
C PRO A 94 13.08 6.52 -2.12
N ASN A 95 13.88 5.97 -1.21
CA ASN A 95 13.49 5.66 0.17
C ASN A 95 12.29 4.70 0.23
N ARG A 96 12.29 3.67 -0.59
CA ARG A 96 11.32 2.58 -0.55
C ARG A 96 11.99 1.31 -0.03
N THR A 97 11.17 0.43 0.55
CA THR A 97 11.63 -0.87 1.06
C THR A 97 10.72 -1.95 0.47
N LEU A 98 11.35 -2.97 -0.10
CA LEU A 98 10.66 -4.17 -0.57
C LEU A 98 11.32 -5.39 0.07
N ASP A 99 10.54 -6.24 0.74
CA ASP A 99 10.99 -7.44 1.45
C ASP A 99 12.17 -7.19 2.41
N GLY A 100 12.16 -6.03 3.08
CA GLY A 100 13.21 -5.63 4.01
C GLY A 100 14.45 -5.00 3.37
N ALA A 101 14.58 -5.02 2.05
CA ALA A 101 15.68 -4.39 1.33
C ALA A 101 15.36 -2.91 1.03
N PRO A 102 16.21 -1.95 1.41
CA PRO A 102 16.05 -0.56 1.01
C PRO A 102 16.35 -0.38 -0.48
N GLY A 103 15.68 0.58 -1.11
CA GLY A 103 15.88 0.85 -2.53
C GLY A 103 14.97 1.95 -3.06
N ARG A 104 14.69 1.90 -4.34
CA ARG A 104 13.89 2.87 -5.07
C ARG A 104 12.91 2.16 -6.01
N MET A 105 11.78 2.78 -6.28
CA MET A 105 10.80 2.29 -7.24
C MET A 105 10.93 3.03 -8.56
N VAL A 106 10.83 2.31 -9.67
CA VAL A 106 10.83 2.86 -11.03
C VAL A 106 9.40 3.14 -11.44
N VAL A 107 9.16 4.37 -11.85
CA VAL A 107 7.84 4.84 -12.30
C VAL A 107 7.97 5.42 -13.69
N THR A 108 7.20 4.87 -14.62
CA THR A 108 7.17 5.33 -16.00
C THR A 108 5.77 5.78 -16.37
N PRO A 109 5.57 7.02 -16.85
CA PRO A 109 4.28 7.45 -17.34
C PRO A 109 3.86 6.63 -18.58
N LEU A 110 2.57 6.25 -18.62
CA LEU A 110 1.94 5.59 -19.75
C LEU A 110 0.92 6.55 -20.38
N ARG A 111 1.09 6.87 -21.63
CA ARG A 111 0.12 7.62 -22.43
C ARG A 111 -0.90 6.63 -22.98
N TRP A 112 -2.14 6.74 -22.50
CA TRP A 112 -3.24 5.83 -22.84
C TRP A 112 -4.37 6.53 -23.61
N SER A 113 -4.32 7.85 -23.68
CA SER A 113 -5.24 8.70 -24.43
C SER A 113 -4.52 10.00 -24.82
N ASP A 114 -4.95 10.64 -25.90
CA ASP A 114 -4.41 11.92 -26.36
C ASP A 114 -4.97 13.10 -25.54
N THR A 115 -6.08 12.89 -24.85
CA THR A 115 -6.81 13.94 -24.12
C THR A 115 -6.73 13.83 -22.61
N GLU A 116 -6.36 12.65 -22.10
CA GLU A 116 -6.29 12.37 -20.68
C GLU A 116 -4.85 12.47 -20.14
N ALA A 117 -4.72 12.76 -18.85
CA ALA A 117 -3.43 12.77 -18.20
C ALA A 117 -2.78 11.38 -18.24
N PRO A 118 -1.45 11.28 -18.41
CA PRO A 118 -0.75 10.00 -18.39
C PRO A 118 -0.90 9.32 -17.03
N ILE A 119 -0.92 7.99 -17.06
CA ILE A 119 -0.98 7.17 -15.86
C ILE A 119 0.44 6.85 -15.42
N LEU A 120 0.70 6.92 -14.13
CA LEU A 120 1.98 6.51 -13.56
C LEU A 120 1.98 4.99 -13.34
N VAL A 121 2.85 4.29 -14.05
CA VAL A 121 3.01 2.83 -13.91
C VAL A 121 4.24 2.53 -13.07
N LEU A 122 4.01 1.88 -11.92
CA LEU A 122 5.08 1.35 -11.09
C LEU A 122 5.59 0.05 -11.74
N ARG A 123 6.77 0.11 -12.36
CA ARG A 123 7.32 -1.01 -13.13
C ARG A 123 8.15 -1.99 -12.32
N GLY A 124 8.80 -1.50 -11.28
CA GLY A 124 9.67 -2.37 -10.51
C GLY A 124 10.38 -1.67 -9.35
N PHE A 125 11.22 -2.43 -8.69
CA PHE A 125 12.02 -2.00 -7.55
C PHE A 125 13.51 -2.27 -7.81
N ILE A 126 14.35 -1.30 -7.46
CA ILE A 126 15.80 -1.40 -7.58
C ILE A 126 16.40 -1.33 -6.18
N PRO A 127 17.09 -2.38 -5.74
CA PRO A 127 17.79 -2.37 -4.47
C PRO A 127 18.87 -1.27 -4.43
N GLN A 128 19.09 -0.68 -3.27
CA GLN A 128 20.08 0.37 -3.08
C GLN A 128 21.51 -0.08 -3.34
N ALA A 129 21.78 -1.38 -3.31
CA ALA A 129 23.08 -1.97 -3.62
C ALA A 129 23.48 -1.81 -5.11
N ILE A 130 22.53 -1.48 -5.99
CA ILE A 130 22.79 -1.17 -7.39
C ILE A 130 23.12 0.32 -7.48
N GLU A 131 24.37 0.62 -7.82
CA GLU A 131 24.92 2.00 -7.81
C GLU A 131 24.34 2.91 -8.90
N ASP A 132 23.82 2.34 -9.97
CA ASP A 132 23.22 3.13 -11.05
C ASP A 132 21.93 3.81 -10.59
N ASN A 133 22.00 5.14 -10.54
CA ASN A 133 20.95 5.98 -9.95
C ASN A 133 20.16 6.75 -11.02
N THR A 134 20.48 6.55 -12.29
CA THR A 134 19.84 7.25 -13.40
C THR A 134 18.76 6.40 -14.06
N ALA A 135 17.62 7.00 -14.36
CA ALA A 135 16.63 6.42 -15.25
C ALA A 135 16.91 6.91 -16.69
N PRO A 136 16.71 6.08 -17.70
CA PRO A 136 16.33 4.67 -17.70
C PRO A 136 17.47 3.76 -17.26
N ILE A 137 17.13 2.64 -16.61
CA ILE A 137 18.11 1.69 -16.07
C ILE A 137 18.45 0.66 -17.13
N GLU A 138 19.73 0.47 -17.39
CA GLU A 138 20.21 -0.51 -18.36
C GLU A 138 19.69 -1.92 -18.04
N GLY A 139 19.07 -2.56 -19.04
CA GLY A 139 18.44 -3.88 -18.93
C GLY A 139 17.04 -3.90 -18.28
N ALA A 140 16.52 -2.74 -17.90
CA ALA A 140 15.16 -2.57 -17.38
C ALA A 140 14.35 -1.55 -18.19
N GLU A 141 14.74 -1.32 -19.43
CA GLU A 141 14.06 -0.40 -20.34
C GLU A 141 12.62 -0.83 -20.57
N PRO A 142 11.67 0.11 -20.63
CA PRO A 142 10.32 -0.22 -21.01
C PRO A 142 10.24 -0.66 -22.45
N PRO A 143 9.30 -1.56 -22.79
CA PRO A 143 9.08 -1.94 -24.18
C PRO A 143 8.70 -0.72 -25.02
N THR A 144 9.20 -0.66 -26.25
CA THR A 144 8.91 0.40 -27.21
C THR A 144 7.63 0.11 -27.98
N GLY A 145 6.84 1.17 -28.27
CA GLY A 145 5.59 1.06 -29.02
C GLY A 145 4.36 0.77 -28.15
N PRO A 146 3.24 0.40 -28.77
CA PRO A 146 2.00 0.12 -28.07
C PRO A 146 2.12 -1.11 -27.17
N VAL A 147 1.67 -1.00 -25.94
CA VAL A 147 1.68 -2.07 -24.93
C VAL A 147 0.34 -2.17 -24.25
N GLN A 148 0.01 -3.38 -23.79
CA GLN A 148 -1.10 -3.61 -22.89
C GLN A 148 -0.55 -3.85 -21.47
N VAL A 149 -0.91 -2.98 -20.54
CA VAL A 149 -0.49 -3.06 -19.14
C VAL A 149 -1.65 -3.60 -18.32
N ARG A 150 -1.36 -4.61 -17.50
CA ARG A 150 -2.28 -5.14 -16.48
C ARG A 150 -1.74 -4.83 -15.10
N GLY A 151 -2.60 -4.36 -14.22
CA GLY A 151 -2.19 -4.01 -12.87
C GLY A 151 -3.37 -3.70 -11.97
N TRP A 152 -3.05 -3.19 -10.79
CA TRP A 152 -4.04 -2.72 -9.84
C TRP A 152 -3.94 -1.21 -9.68
N LEU A 153 -5.09 -0.56 -9.62
CA LEU A 153 -5.13 0.87 -9.34
C LEU A 153 -4.69 1.13 -7.91
N ARG A 154 -3.81 2.10 -7.74
CA ARG A 154 -3.47 2.66 -6.45
C ARG A 154 -3.64 4.16 -6.48
N VAL A 155 -4.25 4.68 -5.44
CA VAL A 155 -4.35 6.14 -5.25
C VAL A 155 -3.10 6.58 -4.52
N ASP A 156 -2.27 7.36 -5.17
CA ASP A 156 -1.13 7.99 -4.52
C ASP A 156 -1.62 9.27 -3.83
N VAL A 157 -1.99 9.13 -2.55
CA VAL A 157 -2.31 10.29 -1.72
C VAL A 157 -1.00 10.95 -1.31
N TYR A 158 -0.47 11.79 -2.19
CA TYR A 158 0.59 12.72 -1.81
C TYR A 158 -0.02 13.71 -0.81
N LYS A 159 0.06 13.43 0.47
CA LYS A 159 -0.18 14.45 1.49
C LYS A 159 0.91 15.50 1.32
N ARG A 160 0.61 16.55 0.56
CA ARG A 160 1.40 17.76 0.55
C ARG A 160 1.48 18.23 2.00
N GLN A 161 2.63 18.03 2.64
CA GLN A 161 2.90 18.71 3.91
C GLN A 161 2.85 20.21 3.59
N PRO A 162 2.05 20.99 4.34
CA PRO A 162 2.12 22.44 4.19
C PRO A 162 3.56 22.84 4.48
N ALA A 163 4.14 23.62 3.56
CA ALA A 163 5.43 24.24 3.79
C ALA A 163 5.33 25.07 5.06
N THR A 164 6.10 24.71 6.08
CA THR A 164 6.33 25.53 7.29
C THR A 164 7.26 26.68 6.95
#